data_b151be1a0a01a11c295580182e383e45
#
_entry.id   b151be1a0a01a11c295580182e383e45
#
_cell.length_a   1.000
_cell.length_b   1.000
_cell.length_c   1.000
_cell.angle_alpha   90.00
_cell.angle_beta   90.00
_cell.angle_gamma   90.00
#
_symmetry.space_group_name_H-M   'P 1'
#
loop_
_entity.id
_entity.type
_entity.pdbx_description
1 polymer ?
#
loop_
_entity_poly.entity_id
_entity_poly.type
_entity_poly.pdbx_seq_one_letter_code
_entity_poly.pdbx_strand_id
1 'polypeptide(L)' 'MLVAINADGNPFDAHFDAGCGRAVDLITGDDHDFGGGSTLEPYSCHFWKCER' A
#
# COMPACT_ATOMS: atom_id res chain seq x y z
N MET A 1 11.12 0.39 -2.00
CA MET A 1 9.94 1.15 -1.54
C MET A 1 8.87 1.12 -2.61
N LEU A 2 7.64 0.93 -2.21
CA LEU A 2 6.48 1.00 -3.10
C LEU A 2 5.68 2.26 -2.78
N VAL A 3 5.40 3.05 -3.81
CA VAL A 3 4.54 4.24 -3.67
C VAL A 3 3.24 3.95 -4.41
N ALA A 4 2.11 4.08 -3.71
CA ALA A 4 0.80 3.86 -4.27
C ALA A 4 -0.06 5.10 -4.07
N ILE A 5 -0.67 5.58 -5.14
CA ILE A 5 -1.49 6.79 -5.12
C ILE A 5 -2.84 6.49 -5.76
N ASN A 6 -3.91 6.85 -5.06
CA ASN A 6 -5.25 6.84 -5.63
C ASN A 6 -5.75 8.29 -5.72
N ALA A 7 -5.77 8.83 -6.91
CA ALA A 7 -6.24 10.19 -7.15
C ALA A 7 -7.70 10.24 -7.63
N ASP A 8 -8.44 9.16 -7.43
CA ASP A 8 -9.85 9.05 -7.81
C ASP A 8 -10.73 9.24 -6.57
N GLY A 9 -11.95 9.67 -6.77
CA GLY A 9 -12.97 9.76 -5.72
C GLY A 9 -13.59 8.43 -5.34
N ASN A 10 -13.16 7.31 -5.93
CA ASN A 10 -13.63 5.97 -5.61
C ASN A 10 -12.49 5.14 -5.05
N PRO A 11 -12.77 4.23 -4.09
CA PRO A 11 -11.74 3.31 -3.60
C PRO A 11 -11.30 2.36 -4.72
N PHE A 12 -10.07 1.94 -4.65
CA PHE A 12 -9.47 1.05 -5.64
C PHE A 12 -8.82 -0.15 -4.96
N ASP A 13 -9.24 -1.36 -5.35
CA ASP A 13 -8.63 -2.59 -4.87
C ASP A 13 -7.50 -2.98 -5.82
N ALA A 14 -6.31 -3.13 -5.29
CA ALA A 14 -5.14 -3.46 -6.08
C ALA A 14 -4.39 -4.65 -5.48
N HIS A 15 -3.67 -5.37 -6.34
CA HIS A 15 -2.74 -6.40 -5.92
C HIS A 15 -1.36 -6.00 -6.38
N PHE A 16 -0.48 -5.72 -5.42
CA PHE A 16 0.87 -5.30 -5.70
C PHE A 16 1.84 -6.45 -5.48
N ASP A 17 2.79 -6.59 -6.38
CA ASP A 17 3.96 -7.44 -6.19
C ASP A 17 5.15 -6.53 -5.89
N ALA A 18 5.39 -6.32 -4.61
CA ALA A 18 6.47 -5.44 -4.17
C ALA A 18 7.78 -6.20 -3.91
N GLY A 19 7.82 -7.49 -4.24
CA GLY A 19 8.98 -8.33 -3.97
C GLY A 19 9.13 -8.73 -2.50
N CYS A 20 8.15 -8.40 -1.67
CA CYS A 20 8.10 -8.78 -0.25
C CYS A 20 6.65 -9.00 0.14
N GLY A 21 6.41 -9.85 1.15
CA GLY A 21 5.06 -10.13 1.61
C GLY A 21 4.48 -9.05 2.52
N ARG A 22 5.34 -8.31 3.20
CA ARG A 22 4.92 -7.29 4.16
C ARG A 22 5.79 -6.05 4.05
N ALA A 23 5.20 -4.92 4.39
CA ALA A 23 5.90 -3.64 4.39
C ALA A 23 5.39 -2.76 5.53
N VAL A 24 6.15 -1.73 5.84
CA VAL A 24 5.76 -0.70 6.81
C VAL A 24 5.30 0.52 6.05
N ASP A 25 4.11 1.03 6.41
CA ASP A 25 3.61 2.31 5.91
C ASP A 25 4.41 3.42 6.59
N LEU A 26 5.12 4.21 5.81
CA LEU A 26 5.99 5.26 6.35
C LEU A 26 5.22 6.47 6.87
N ILE A 27 3.93 6.58 6.55
CA ILE A 27 3.09 7.68 7.03
C ILE A 27 2.47 7.33 8.38
N THR A 28 1.90 6.12 8.50
CA THR A 28 1.17 5.71 9.70
C THR A 28 2.01 4.85 10.64
N GLY A 29 3.05 4.21 10.12
CA GLY A 29 3.87 3.26 10.88
C GLY A 29 3.27 1.88 10.99
N ASP A 30 2.15 1.61 10.33
CA ASP A 30 1.47 0.33 10.39
C ASP A 30 2.07 -0.68 9.42
N ASP A 31 2.00 -1.95 9.80
CA ASP A 31 2.38 -3.04 8.91
C ASP A 31 1.28 -3.29 7.89
N HIS A 32 1.68 -3.57 6.66
CA HIS A 32 0.77 -3.92 5.58
C HIS A 32 1.16 -5.25 4.97
N ASP A 33 0.19 -6.14 4.80
CA ASP A 33 0.38 -7.44 4.17
C ASP A 33 -0.18 -7.40 2.75
N PHE A 34 0.70 -7.56 1.77
CA PHE A 34 0.31 -7.55 0.36
C PHE A 34 -0.40 -8.83 -0.09
N GLY A 35 -0.31 -9.90 0.69
CA GLY A 35 -0.93 -11.18 0.34
C GLY A 35 -2.45 -11.14 0.33
N GLY A 36 -3.05 -10.25 1.10
CA GLY A 36 -4.50 -10.07 1.15
C GLY A 36 -5.05 -9.03 0.19
N GLY A 37 -4.20 -8.48 -0.68
CA GLY A 37 -4.56 -7.37 -1.54
C GLY A 37 -4.43 -6.03 -0.82
N SER A 38 -4.58 -4.95 -1.55
CA SER A 38 -4.43 -3.61 -1.01
C SER A 38 -5.58 -2.74 -1.50
N THR A 39 -6.31 -2.15 -0.56
CA THR A 39 -7.38 -1.21 -0.88
C THR A 39 -6.85 0.20 -0.73
N LEU A 40 -6.91 0.96 -1.80
CA LEU A 40 -6.54 2.37 -1.79
C LEU A 40 -7.79 3.21 -1.60
N GLU A 41 -7.83 3.96 -0.52
CA GLU A 41 -8.94 4.86 -0.24
C GLU A 41 -8.98 6.01 -1.24
N PRO A 42 -10.15 6.65 -1.44
CA PRO A 42 -10.23 7.80 -2.33
C PRO A 42 -9.23 8.90 -1.93
N TYR A 43 -8.55 9.45 -2.92
CA TYR A 43 -7.58 10.54 -2.74
C TYR A 43 -6.55 10.25 -1.66
N SER A 44 -5.97 9.06 -1.70
CA SER A 44 -4.98 8.63 -0.72
C SER A 44 -3.64 8.32 -1.38
N CYS A 45 -2.60 8.30 -0.55
CA CYS A 45 -1.30 7.83 -0.98
C CYS A 45 -0.67 7.01 0.14
N HIS A 46 0.16 6.04 -0.25
CA HIS A 46 0.86 5.17 0.67
C HIS A 46 2.30 5.03 0.25
N PHE A 47 3.20 5.04 1.22
CA PHE A 47 4.61 4.81 1.02
C PHE A 47 4.99 3.58 1.85
N TRP A 48 5.17 2.44 1.19
CA TRP A 48 5.48 1.18 1.86
C TRP A 48 6.93 0.79 1.66
N LYS A 49 7.61 0.56 2.76
CA LYS A 49 8.98 0.05 2.74
C LYS A 49 8.97 -1.42 3.14
N CYS A 50 9.55 -2.29 2.31
CA CYS A 50 9.62 -3.71 2.61
C CYS A 50 10.34 -3.98 3.92
N GLU A 51 9.74 -4.83 4.74
CA GLU A 51 10.38 -5.32 5.95
C GLU A 51 11.38 -6.41 5.60
N ARG A 52 12.65 -6.15 5.85
CA ARG A 52 13.72 -7.12 5.67
C ARG A 52 14.78 -6.95 6.74
#